data_aad4c2554a81a9bfb1703fd76f57bd35
#
_entry.id   aad4c2554a81a9bfb1703fd76f57bd35
#
_cell.length_a   1.000
_cell.length_b   1.000
_cell.length_c   1.000
_cell.angle_alpha   90.00
_cell.angle_beta   90.00
_cell.angle_gamma   90.00
#
_symmetry.space_group_name_H-M   'P 1'
#
loop_
_entity.id
_entity.type
_entity.pdbx_description
1 polymer ?
#
loop_
_entity_poly.entity_id
_entity_poly.type
_entity_poly.pdbx_seq_one_letter_code
_entity_poly.pdbx_strand_id
1 'polypeptide(L)'
;SFPTRRSSDLIIFDFVLAISTAMLVYSFAKNNRRLKAILTYSAVLLSATVIFNSSFWAQCDSIYTSFIILAILFLHKDKPIASFVFIGIAFAFKLQAVFIIPVLLYYWISTKKISILHFFIIPAVDVIMCLPAIIMGRPFIDIITIYAEQTDYGKLIQMNCPNFYALICDGNDMTYYYLF
;
A
#
# COMPACT_ATOMS: atom_id res chain seq x y z
N SER A 1 -8.09 11.25 -24.05
CA SER A 1 -6.66 11.45 -23.78
C SER A 1 -6.43 11.24 -22.30
N PHE A 2 -5.75 10.17 -21.95
CA PHE A 2 -5.30 9.95 -20.57
C PHE A 2 -4.37 11.11 -20.17
N PRO A 3 -4.54 11.73 -19.01
CA PRO A 3 -3.71 12.84 -18.61
C PRO A 3 -2.29 12.34 -18.33
N THR A 4 -1.37 12.71 -19.22
CA THR A 4 0.07 12.39 -19.16
C THR A 4 0.76 12.79 -17.84
N ARG A 5 0.17 13.69 -17.04
CA ARG A 5 0.67 14.07 -15.71
C ARG A 5 0.55 12.94 -14.68
N ARG A 6 -0.50 12.12 -14.72
CA ARG A 6 -0.74 11.06 -13.73
C ARG A 6 0.27 9.91 -13.85
N SER A 7 0.73 9.60 -15.06
CA SER A 7 1.71 8.54 -15.30
C SER A 7 3.12 8.91 -14.81
N SER A 8 3.48 10.20 -14.88
CA SER A 8 4.80 10.66 -14.41
C SER A 8 4.98 10.48 -12.91
N ASP A 9 3.95 10.81 -12.13
CA ASP A 9 3.99 10.69 -10.68
C ASP A 9 4.11 9.21 -10.25
N LEU A 10 3.41 8.32 -10.92
CA LEU A 10 3.47 6.88 -10.66
C LEU A 10 4.84 6.30 -10.98
N ILE A 11 5.46 6.70 -12.09
CA ILE A 11 6.81 6.28 -12.46
C ILE A 11 7.83 6.71 -11.39
N ILE A 12 7.71 7.92 -10.85
CA ILE A 12 8.56 8.38 -9.75
C ILE A 12 8.43 7.43 -8.55
N PHE A 13 7.22 7.02 -8.23
CA PHE A 13 7.00 6.09 -7.13
C PHE A 13 7.48 4.67 -7.39
N ASP A 14 7.61 4.23 -8.64
CA ASP A 14 8.30 2.98 -8.97
C ASP A 14 9.79 3.05 -8.56
N PHE A 15 10.45 4.18 -8.81
CA PHE A 15 11.82 4.40 -8.32
C PHE A 15 11.88 4.46 -6.80
N VAL A 16 10.92 5.12 -6.14
CA VAL A 16 10.84 5.15 -4.67
C VAL A 16 10.65 3.75 -4.10
N LEU A 17 9.79 2.94 -4.71
CA LEU A 17 9.59 1.54 -4.34
C LEU A 17 10.89 0.73 -4.49
N ALA A 18 11.57 0.86 -5.61
CA ALA A 18 12.83 0.16 -5.85
C ALA A 18 13.92 0.57 -4.86
N ILE A 19 14.05 1.88 -4.57
CA ILE A 19 15.02 2.40 -3.59
C ILE A 19 14.69 1.92 -2.19
N SER A 20 13.44 2.05 -1.75
CA SER A 20 13.01 1.64 -0.40
C SER A 20 13.22 0.15 -0.18
N THR A 21 12.90 -0.68 -1.18
CA THR A 21 13.12 -2.13 -1.13
C THR A 21 14.60 -2.48 -1.09
N ALA A 22 15.42 -1.81 -1.91
CA ALA A 22 16.87 -1.98 -1.90
C ALA A 22 17.48 -1.58 -0.53
N MET A 23 17.03 -0.49 0.07
CA MET A 23 17.44 -0.06 1.41
C MET A 23 17.05 -1.09 2.48
N LEU A 24 15.86 -1.67 2.37
CA LEU A 24 15.41 -2.73 3.28
C LEU A 24 16.32 -3.95 3.16
N VAL A 25 16.57 -4.44 1.95
CA VAL A 25 17.49 -5.58 1.70
C VAL A 25 18.90 -5.26 2.18
N TYR A 26 19.40 -4.06 1.93
CA TYR A 26 20.71 -3.63 2.43
C TYR A 26 20.80 -3.71 3.96
N SER A 27 19.72 -3.37 4.67
CA SER A 27 19.69 -3.38 6.13
C SER A 27 19.68 -4.79 6.72
N PHE A 28 19.04 -5.75 6.05
CA PHE A 28 18.96 -7.14 6.49
C PHE A 28 20.15 -8.01 6.04
N ALA A 29 20.78 -7.67 4.92
CA ALA A 29 21.84 -8.49 4.35
C ALA A 29 23.11 -8.49 5.21
N LYS A 30 23.62 -9.68 5.53
CA LYS A 30 24.91 -9.85 6.25
C LYS A 30 26.10 -9.73 5.32
N ASN A 31 26.02 -10.40 4.15
CA ASN A 31 27.10 -10.48 3.14
C ASN A 31 26.65 -9.85 1.82
N ASN A 32 27.61 -9.26 1.10
CA ASN A 32 27.41 -8.65 -0.24
C ASN A 32 26.23 -7.65 -0.27
N ARG A 33 26.09 -6.83 0.78
CA ARG A 33 24.97 -5.89 0.98
C ARG A 33 24.71 -5.03 -0.26
N ARG A 34 25.80 -4.44 -0.82
CA ARG A 34 25.69 -3.55 -1.98
C ARG A 34 25.17 -4.28 -3.22
N LEU A 35 25.74 -5.46 -3.51
CA LEU A 35 25.33 -6.26 -4.65
C LEU A 35 23.85 -6.67 -4.52
N LYS A 36 23.44 -7.17 -3.35
CA LYS A 36 22.05 -7.56 -3.11
C LYS A 36 21.10 -6.38 -3.25
N ALA A 37 21.46 -5.20 -2.74
CA ALA A 37 20.64 -3.99 -2.87
C ALA A 37 20.50 -3.56 -4.33
N ILE A 38 21.59 -3.57 -5.12
CA ILE A 38 21.56 -3.23 -6.56
C ILE A 38 20.70 -4.23 -7.33
N LEU A 39 20.88 -5.52 -7.08
CA LEU A 39 20.07 -6.56 -7.73
C LEU A 39 18.59 -6.41 -7.38
N THR A 40 18.26 -6.11 -6.11
CA THR A 40 16.87 -5.86 -5.69
C THR A 40 16.30 -4.63 -6.37
N TYR A 41 17.04 -3.53 -6.41
CA TYR A 41 16.63 -2.32 -7.12
C TYR A 41 16.30 -2.61 -8.58
N SER A 42 17.21 -3.28 -9.28
CA SER A 42 17.00 -3.64 -10.69
C SER A 42 15.84 -4.61 -10.88
N ALA A 43 15.70 -5.60 -10.00
CA ALA A 43 14.61 -6.57 -10.07
C ALA A 43 13.24 -5.91 -9.88
N VAL A 44 13.11 -4.95 -8.97
CA VAL A 44 11.85 -4.21 -8.75
C VAL A 44 11.51 -3.37 -9.97
N LEU A 45 12.46 -2.59 -10.50
CA LEU A 45 12.22 -1.74 -11.67
C LEU A 45 11.94 -2.52 -12.96
N LEU A 46 12.54 -3.70 -13.11
CA LEU A 46 12.34 -4.56 -14.28
C LEU A 46 11.18 -5.55 -14.09
N SER A 47 10.52 -5.51 -12.94
CA SER A 47 9.35 -6.36 -12.68
C SER A 47 8.21 -5.97 -13.61
N ALA A 48 7.73 -6.94 -14.37
CA ALA A 48 6.57 -6.75 -15.24
C ALA A 48 5.35 -6.24 -14.45
N THR A 49 5.15 -6.74 -13.23
CA THR A 49 4.05 -6.31 -12.35
C THR A 49 4.12 -4.83 -12.04
N VAL A 50 5.30 -4.30 -11.69
CA VAL A 50 5.49 -2.87 -11.39
C VAL A 50 5.22 -2.03 -12.64
N ILE A 51 5.84 -2.42 -13.79
CA ILE A 51 5.70 -1.68 -15.05
C ILE A 51 4.25 -1.66 -15.53
N PHE A 52 3.56 -2.80 -15.53
CA PHE A 52 2.17 -2.86 -15.98
C PHE A 52 1.23 -2.13 -15.04
N ASN A 53 1.48 -2.18 -13.73
CA ASN A 53 0.62 -1.54 -12.74
C ASN A 53 0.68 -0.02 -12.84
N SER A 54 1.86 0.56 -12.88
CA SER A 54 2.05 2.02 -12.92
C SER A 54 1.85 2.60 -14.33
N SER A 55 2.51 2.02 -15.35
CA SER A 55 2.55 2.61 -16.68
C SER A 55 1.33 2.26 -17.53
N PHE A 56 0.77 1.07 -17.37
CA PHE A 56 -0.34 0.60 -18.19
C PHE A 56 -1.70 0.80 -17.52
N TRP A 57 -1.83 0.42 -16.25
CA TRP A 57 -3.08 0.55 -15.49
C TRP A 57 -3.23 1.85 -14.72
N ALA A 58 -2.16 2.64 -14.60
CA ALA A 58 -2.13 3.88 -13.82
C ALA A 58 -2.65 3.70 -12.38
N GLN A 59 -2.30 2.58 -11.75
CA GLN A 59 -2.66 2.26 -10.37
C GLN A 59 -1.64 2.84 -9.39
N CYS A 60 -2.09 3.24 -8.21
CA CYS A 60 -1.25 3.84 -7.16
C CYS A 60 -0.56 2.81 -6.25
N ASP A 61 -0.40 1.55 -6.70
CA ASP A 61 0.11 0.48 -5.85
C ASP A 61 1.57 0.67 -5.46
N SER A 62 2.39 1.23 -6.34
CA SER A 62 3.77 1.58 -6.03
C SER A 62 3.86 2.64 -4.93
N ILE A 63 2.87 3.54 -4.82
CA ILE A 63 2.84 4.60 -3.81
C ILE A 63 2.70 3.99 -2.42
N TYR A 64 1.55 3.35 -2.14
CA TYR A 64 1.30 2.84 -0.80
C TYR A 64 2.25 1.72 -0.41
N THR A 65 2.68 0.88 -1.37
CA THR A 65 3.66 -0.18 -1.11
C THR A 65 5.02 0.38 -0.73
N SER A 66 5.47 1.48 -1.35
CA SER A 66 6.70 2.17 -0.97
C SER A 66 6.69 2.59 0.49
N PHE A 67 5.58 3.17 0.95
CA PHE A 67 5.43 3.58 2.34
C PHE A 67 5.37 2.38 3.31
N ILE A 68 4.75 1.27 2.92
CA ILE A 68 4.77 0.03 3.71
C ILE A 68 6.21 -0.49 3.84
N ILE A 69 6.99 -0.52 2.76
CA ILE A 69 8.39 -0.96 2.79
C ILE A 69 9.24 -0.05 3.69
N LEU A 70 9.04 1.28 3.59
CA LEU A 70 9.69 2.23 4.48
C LEU A 70 9.29 2.00 5.94
N ALA A 71 8.03 1.75 6.21
CA ALA A 71 7.55 1.44 7.55
C ALA A 71 8.26 0.22 8.16
N ILE A 72 8.40 -0.86 7.39
CA ILE A 72 9.12 -2.07 7.80
C ILE A 72 10.61 -1.74 8.05
N LEU A 73 11.23 -0.95 7.17
CA LEU A 73 12.63 -0.51 7.34
C LEU A 73 12.82 0.29 8.65
N PHE A 74 11.91 1.22 8.96
CA PHE A 74 11.98 2.00 10.18
C PHE A 74 11.67 1.18 11.43
N LEU A 75 10.80 0.20 11.32
CA LEU A 75 10.54 -0.76 12.39
C LEU A 75 11.80 -1.59 12.69
N HIS A 76 12.49 -2.06 11.64
CA HIS A 76 13.77 -2.77 11.77
C HIS A 76 14.88 -1.89 12.39
N LYS A 77 14.83 -0.58 12.17
CA LYS A 77 15.76 0.40 12.77
C LYS A 77 15.35 0.87 14.16
N ASP A 78 14.43 0.20 14.82
CA ASP A 78 13.90 0.57 16.14
C ASP A 78 13.33 2.00 16.21
N LYS A 79 12.68 2.45 15.14
CA LYS A 79 12.00 3.74 15.04
C LYS A 79 10.49 3.57 14.84
N PRO A 80 9.75 3.14 15.88
CA PRO A 80 8.34 2.78 15.72
C PRO A 80 7.47 3.98 15.30
N ILE A 81 7.70 5.17 15.85
CA ILE A 81 6.91 6.36 15.50
C ILE A 81 6.97 6.62 13.99
N ALA A 82 8.18 6.65 13.40
CA ALA A 82 8.35 6.86 11.97
C ALA A 82 7.69 5.73 11.15
N SER A 83 7.79 4.48 11.61
CA SER A 83 7.11 3.34 10.99
C SER A 83 5.60 3.56 10.92
N PHE A 84 4.96 3.91 12.03
CA PHE A 84 3.52 4.10 12.11
C PHE A 84 3.04 5.33 11.32
N VAL A 85 3.87 6.38 11.22
CA VAL A 85 3.61 7.51 10.32
C VAL A 85 3.57 7.05 8.87
N PHE A 86 4.56 6.26 8.41
CA PHE A 86 4.55 5.73 7.04
C PHE A 86 3.38 4.79 6.77
N ILE A 87 2.94 4.01 7.76
CA ILE A 87 1.73 3.18 7.63
C ILE A 87 0.49 4.07 7.49
N GLY A 88 0.36 5.13 8.27
CA GLY A 88 -0.75 6.08 8.16
C GLY A 88 -0.79 6.74 6.77
N ILE A 89 0.37 7.15 6.24
CA ILE A 89 0.46 7.67 4.87
C ILE A 89 0.02 6.61 3.86
N ALA A 90 0.51 5.37 3.97
CA ALA A 90 0.12 4.29 3.08
C ALA A 90 -1.39 4.04 3.10
N PHE A 91 -2.00 4.08 4.29
CA PHE A 91 -3.43 3.89 4.49
C PHE A 91 -4.25 5.00 3.84
N ALA A 92 -3.81 6.27 3.96
CA ALA A 92 -4.46 7.41 3.32
C ALA A 92 -4.47 7.32 1.77
N PHE A 93 -3.51 6.60 1.17
CA PHE A 93 -3.51 6.35 -0.28
C PHE A 93 -4.39 5.18 -0.69
N LYS A 94 -4.41 4.10 0.10
CA LYS A 94 -5.14 2.89 -0.27
C LYS A 94 -5.49 2.03 0.95
N LEU A 95 -6.78 1.67 1.08
CA LEU A 95 -7.28 0.84 2.18
C LEU A 95 -6.56 -0.52 2.28
N GLN A 96 -6.05 -1.06 1.16
CA GLN A 96 -5.29 -2.30 1.15
C GLN A 96 -4.03 -2.27 2.04
N ALA A 97 -3.54 -1.11 2.44
CA ALA A 97 -2.49 -0.99 3.45
C ALA A 97 -2.86 -1.66 4.79
N VAL A 98 -4.16 -1.91 5.04
CA VAL A 98 -4.66 -2.65 6.22
C VAL A 98 -4.04 -4.04 6.36
N PHE A 99 -3.64 -4.69 5.26
CA PHE A 99 -3.03 -6.01 5.29
C PHE A 99 -1.68 -6.08 6.02
N ILE A 100 -1.06 -4.93 6.36
CA ILE A 100 0.15 -4.90 7.21
C ILE A 100 -0.18 -5.12 8.70
N ILE A 101 -1.43 -4.90 9.13
CA ILE A 101 -1.82 -4.96 10.55
C ILE A 101 -1.45 -6.28 11.22
N PRO A 102 -1.69 -7.47 10.65
CA PRO A 102 -1.28 -8.74 11.26
C PRO A 102 0.23 -8.80 11.55
N VAL A 103 1.06 -8.24 10.66
CA VAL A 103 2.52 -8.17 10.84
C VAL A 103 2.87 -7.27 12.01
N LEU A 104 2.20 -6.12 12.15
CA LEU A 104 2.40 -5.19 13.26
C LEU A 104 1.99 -5.80 14.60
N LEU A 105 0.86 -6.51 14.63
CA LEU A 105 0.38 -7.21 15.82
C LEU A 105 1.37 -8.31 16.22
N TYR A 106 1.85 -9.11 15.27
CA TYR A 106 2.89 -10.09 15.54
C TYR A 106 4.15 -9.44 16.12
N TYR A 107 4.61 -8.34 15.50
CA TYR A 107 5.80 -7.62 15.98
C TYR A 107 5.58 -7.04 17.37
N TRP A 108 4.39 -6.50 17.64
CA TRP A 108 4.02 -5.98 18.97
C TRP A 108 4.08 -7.06 20.04
N ILE A 109 3.47 -8.20 19.80
CA ILE A 109 3.43 -9.32 20.75
C ILE A 109 4.84 -9.90 20.97
N SER A 110 5.61 -10.06 19.88
CA SER A 110 6.92 -10.75 19.91
C SER A 110 8.03 -9.90 20.50
N THR A 111 8.07 -8.60 20.21
CA THR A 111 9.21 -7.75 20.56
C THR A 111 8.94 -6.85 21.75
N LYS A 112 7.68 -6.53 22.03
CA LYS A 112 7.23 -5.53 23.03
C LYS A 112 7.86 -4.13 22.85
N LYS A 113 8.46 -3.86 21.68
CA LYS A 113 9.11 -2.57 21.36
C LYS A 113 8.12 -1.49 20.93
N ILE A 114 6.87 -1.88 20.64
CA ILE A 114 5.79 -0.98 20.28
C ILE A 114 4.76 -0.94 21.40
N SER A 115 4.22 0.24 21.67
CA SER A 115 3.06 0.43 22.55
C SER A 115 1.78 0.46 21.73
N ILE A 116 0.66 0.14 22.34
CA ILE A 116 -0.68 0.29 21.74
C ILE A 116 -0.92 1.73 21.27
N LEU A 117 -0.29 2.71 21.93
CA LEU A 117 -0.40 4.12 21.56
C LEU A 117 0.13 4.44 20.16
N HIS A 118 1.07 3.64 19.63
CA HIS A 118 1.56 3.84 18.27
C HIS A 118 0.48 3.58 17.22
N PHE A 119 -0.49 2.70 17.50
CA PHE A 119 -1.59 2.43 16.57
C PHE A 119 -2.50 3.65 16.36
N PHE A 120 -2.58 4.57 17.31
CA PHE A 120 -3.34 5.82 17.14
C PHE A 120 -2.66 6.81 16.19
N ILE A 121 -1.37 6.62 15.87
CA ILE A 121 -0.66 7.44 14.88
C ILE A 121 -1.27 7.24 13.49
N ILE A 122 -1.72 6.01 13.15
CA ILE A 122 -2.28 5.71 11.84
C ILE A 122 -3.49 6.60 11.52
N PRO A 123 -4.59 6.57 12.30
CA PRO A 123 -5.73 7.44 12.03
C PRO A 123 -5.41 8.94 12.19
N ALA A 124 -4.48 9.30 13.06
CA ALA A 124 -4.07 10.70 13.19
C ALA A 124 -3.39 11.22 11.92
N VAL A 125 -2.50 10.42 11.31
CA VAL A 125 -1.86 10.76 10.04
C VAL A 125 -2.87 10.78 8.91
N ASP A 126 -3.81 9.82 8.86
CA ASP A 126 -4.88 9.78 7.87
C ASP A 126 -5.72 11.06 7.89
N VAL A 127 -6.14 11.51 9.07
CA VAL A 127 -6.86 12.78 9.24
C VAL A 127 -6.01 13.98 8.75
N ILE A 128 -4.70 14.01 9.07
CA ILE A 128 -3.80 15.07 8.61
C ILE A 128 -3.70 15.07 7.08
N MET A 129 -3.61 13.91 6.45
CA MET A 129 -3.57 13.78 4.99
C MET A 129 -4.87 14.21 4.31
N CYS A 130 -6.00 14.14 5.02
CA CYS A 130 -7.31 14.59 4.55
C CYS A 130 -7.53 16.09 4.72
N LEU A 131 -6.72 16.80 5.53
CA LEU A 131 -6.88 18.23 5.80
C LEU A 131 -6.99 19.10 4.54
N PRO A 132 -6.20 18.91 3.47
CA PRO A 132 -6.34 19.72 2.26
C PRO A 132 -7.75 19.63 1.64
N ALA A 133 -8.35 18.45 1.64
CA ALA A 133 -9.69 18.25 1.10
C ALA A 133 -10.76 18.94 1.99
N ILE A 134 -10.58 18.90 3.30
CA ILE A 134 -11.47 19.56 4.27
C ILE A 134 -11.38 21.08 4.10
N ILE A 135 -10.17 21.63 3.98
CA ILE A 135 -9.94 23.08 3.77
C ILE A 135 -10.56 23.54 2.45
N MET A 136 -10.57 22.69 1.42
CA MET A 136 -11.23 22.94 0.14
C MET A 136 -12.76 22.80 0.18
N GLY A 137 -13.35 22.57 1.36
CA GLY A 137 -14.79 22.55 1.59
C GLY A 137 -15.46 21.19 1.44
N ARG A 138 -14.71 20.07 1.39
CA ARG A 138 -15.33 18.75 1.45
C ARG A 138 -15.82 18.44 2.87
N PRO A 139 -17.07 17.99 3.04
CA PRO A 139 -17.57 17.54 4.34
C PRO A 139 -16.73 16.38 4.88
N PHE A 140 -16.41 16.43 6.17
CA PHE A 140 -15.62 15.37 6.82
C PHE A 140 -16.30 13.99 6.73
N ILE A 141 -17.65 13.99 6.75
CA ILE A 141 -18.41 12.74 6.63
C ILE A 141 -18.17 12.04 5.29
N ASP A 142 -18.08 12.79 4.18
CA ASP A 142 -17.84 12.22 2.84
C ASP A 142 -16.46 11.55 2.77
N ILE A 143 -15.49 12.04 3.53
CA ILE A 143 -14.13 11.47 3.57
C ILE A 143 -14.13 10.11 4.29
N ILE A 144 -14.89 9.99 5.37
CA ILE A 144 -15.01 8.72 6.11
C ILE A 144 -15.84 7.70 5.32
N THR A 145 -16.90 8.14 4.66
CA THR A 145 -17.77 7.24 3.89
C THR A 145 -17.15 6.71 2.62
N ILE A 146 -16.08 7.34 2.08
CA ILE A 146 -15.32 6.81 0.94
C ILE A 146 -14.88 5.36 1.16
N TYR A 147 -14.42 5.03 2.36
CA TYR A 147 -13.99 3.65 2.68
C TYR A 147 -15.16 2.66 2.70
N ALA A 148 -16.33 3.10 3.16
CA ALA A 148 -17.55 2.29 3.12
C ALA A 148 -18.06 2.12 1.68
N GLU A 149 -18.03 3.18 0.88
CA GLU A 149 -18.42 3.13 -0.53
C GLU A 149 -17.51 2.23 -1.38
N GLN A 150 -16.21 2.17 -1.05
CA GLN A 150 -15.27 1.27 -1.74
C GLN A 150 -15.66 -0.20 -1.56
N THR A 151 -16.31 -0.59 -0.49
CA THR A 151 -16.80 -1.96 -0.30
C THR A 151 -17.92 -2.32 -1.26
N ASP A 152 -18.69 -1.35 -1.71
CA ASP A 152 -19.78 -1.56 -2.68
C ASP A 152 -19.28 -1.84 -4.11
N TYR A 153 -18.08 -1.41 -4.46
CA TYR A 153 -17.46 -1.74 -5.75
C TYR A 153 -17.03 -3.21 -5.84
N GLY A 154 -16.89 -3.91 -4.72
CA GLY A 154 -16.46 -5.32 -4.64
C GLY A 154 -17.59 -6.34 -4.82
N LYS A 155 -18.74 -5.97 -5.36
CA LYS A 155 -19.92 -6.86 -5.49
C LYS A 155 -19.79 -7.94 -6.58
N LEU A 156 -18.75 -7.89 -7.39
CA LEU A 156 -18.47 -8.90 -8.42
C LEU A 156 -17.51 -9.97 -7.89
N ILE A 157 -17.83 -11.24 -8.12
CA ILE A 157 -16.98 -12.38 -7.71
C ILE A 157 -15.59 -12.32 -8.35
N GLN A 158 -15.53 -11.76 -9.56
CA GLN A 158 -14.24 -11.44 -10.18
C GLN A 158 -14.34 -10.09 -10.92
N MET A 159 -13.36 -9.24 -10.67
CA MET A 159 -13.19 -7.96 -11.35
C MET A 159 -11.86 -7.99 -12.13
N ASN A 160 -11.82 -8.70 -13.25
CA ASN A 160 -10.60 -8.90 -14.06
C ASN A 160 -9.41 -9.45 -13.27
N CYS A 161 -9.66 -10.06 -12.11
CA CYS A 161 -8.63 -10.70 -11.30
C CYS A 161 -8.71 -12.22 -11.50
N PRO A 162 -7.69 -12.88 -12.05
CA PRO A 162 -7.68 -14.32 -12.22
C PRO A 162 -7.69 -14.99 -10.83
N ASN A 163 -8.82 -15.58 -10.49
CA ASN A 163 -9.03 -16.34 -9.27
C ASN A 163 -9.69 -17.67 -9.59
N PHE A 164 -9.85 -18.54 -8.60
CA PHE A 164 -10.46 -19.86 -8.78
C PHE A 164 -11.89 -19.76 -9.35
N TYR A 165 -12.65 -18.73 -9.00
CA TYR A 165 -14.01 -18.51 -9.50
C TYR A 165 -14.05 -18.19 -11.00
N ALA A 166 -12.94 -17.67 -11.57
CA ALA A 166 -12.84 -17.46 -13.02
C ALA A 166 -12.95 -18.75 -13.84
N LEU A 167 -12.73 -19.90 -13.22
CA LEU A 167 -12.89 -21.22 -13.86
C LEU A 167 -14.32 -21.73 -13.83
N ILE A 168 -15.17 -21.20 -12.96
CA ILE A 168 -16.49 -21.74 -12.65
C ILE A 168 -17.60 -20.74 -13.06
N CYS A 169 -17.34 -19.45 -13.01
CA CYS A 169 -18.34 -18.40 -13.22
C CYS A 169 -17.91 -17.48 -14.36
N ASP A 170 -18.85 -17.14 -15.23
CA ASP A 170 -18.67 -16.00 -16.14
C ASP A 170 -18.58 -14.71 -15.30
N GLY A 171 -17.57 -13.88 -15.59
CA GLY A 171 -17.15 -12.77 -14.74
C GLY A 171 -18.16 -11.67 -14.43
N ASN A 172 -19.36 -11.77 -15.00
CA ASN A 172 -20.48 -10.85 -14.79
C ASN A 172 -21.66 -11.48 -14.03
N ASP A 173 -21.52 -12.71 -13.55
CA ASP A 173 -22.64 -13.40 -12.91
C ASP A 173 -22.78 -12.98 -11.45
N MET A 174 -23.67 -12.00 -11.18
CA MET A 174 -24.01 -11.50 -9.86
C MET A 174 -24.79 -12.52 -9.01
N THR A 175 -25.26 -13.61 -9.61
CA THR A 175 -26.14 -14.60 -8.96
C THR A 175 -25.43 -15.30 -7.78
N TYR A 176 -24.13 -15.47 -7.87
CA TYR A 176 -23.34 -16.14 -6.83
C TYR A 176 -23.01 -15.26 -5.61
N TYR A 177 -23.13 -13.93 -5.74
CA TYR A 177 -22.88 -13.02 -4.63
C TYR A 177 -23.92 -13.13 -3.52
N TYR A 178 -25.15 -13.54 -3.85
CA TYR A 178 -26.26 -13.66 -2.91
C TYR A 178 -26.39 -15.07 -2.29
N LEU A 179 -25.51 -16.00 -2.64
CA LEU A 179 -25.51 -17.37 -2.11
C LEU A 179 -24.60 -17.57 -0.90
N PHE A 180 -23.81 -16.56 -0.53
CA PHE A 180 -22.92 -16.50 0.63
C PHE A 180 -23.18 -15.21 1.42
#